data_c2d68c432d4d86c720cb747a0ce94f1b
#
_entry.id   c2d68c432d4d86c720cb747a0ce94f1b
#
_cell.length_a   1.000
_cell.length_b   1.000
_cell.length_c   1.000
_cell.angle_alpha   90.00
_cell.angle_beta   90.00
_cell.angle_gamma   90.00
#
_symmetry.space_group_name_H-M   'P 1'
#
loop_
_entity.id
_entity.type
_entity.pdbx_description
1 polymer ?
#
loop_
_entity_poly.entity_id
_entity_poly.type
_entity_poly.pdbx_seq_one_letter_code
_entity_poly.pdbx_strand_id
1 'polypeptide(L)'
;MCIRDSDSTVHYLHDMAKLVLDETGLLPHANAGALYNDELAMLRRVSPSQGMMLESLRDDLECHRGAPDKEPQRRINTLCEAGELAIPFTSGILVGIGEERRDRIEALALIAAAHAKYGHVQEVIVQNFLPKAGTAMHKAKPCPEDEYLWSIAVARLILPTSIHLQAPPNLSDDFGVLLDAGIDDWGGVSPVTADHVNPERPWPALDRLRDVTEDRGMVLAPRLTIYPEYATLQKSGLTLHCTFPLWIAPMQKGLVVMIRLHSGQKK
;
A
#
# COMPACT_ATOMS: atom_id res chain seq x y z
N MET A 1 -14.71 14.71 -17.45
CA MET A 1 -13.34 15.09 -17.83
C MET A 1 -12.62 13.85 -18.35
N CYS A 2 -12.01 13.92 -19.51
CA CYS A 2 -11.36 12.76 -20.13
C CYS A 2 -9.84 12.88 -19.92
N ILE A 3 -9.13 11.75 -19.77
CA ILE A 3 -7.67 11.74 -19.64
C ILE A 3 -6.96 12.47 -20.81
N ARG A 4 -7.62 12.53 -21.96
CA ARG A 4 -7.13 13.24 -23.16
C ARG A 4 -7.11 14.76 -23.05
N ASP A 5 -7.82 15.31 -22.05
CA ASP A 5 -7.96 16.76 -21.84
C ASP A 5 -6.96 17.27 -20.80
N SER A 6 -6.14 16.37 -20.21
CA SER A 6 -5.12 16.69 -19.22
C SER A 6 -3.73 16.67 -19.86
N ASP A 7 -2.82 17.51 -19.37
CA ASP A 7 -1.44 17.64 -19.87
C ASP A 7 -0.62 16.37 -19.69
N SER A 8 -0.93 15.58 -18.64
CA SER A 8 -0.34 14.27 -18.40
C SER A 8 -1.27 13.40 -17.54
N THR A 9 -0.94 12.10 -17.42
CA THR A 9 -1.65 11.17 -16.52
C THR A 9 -1.60 11.65 -15.07
N VAL A 10 -0.50 12.25 -14.62
CA VAL A 10 -0.34 12.73 -13.25
C VAL A 10 -1.23 13.97 -13.00
N HIS A 11 -1.34 14.90 -13.96
CA HIS A 11 -2.28 16.01 -13.88
C HIS A 11 -3.72 15.53 -13.80
N TYR A 12 -4.08 14.54 -14.63
CA TYR A 12 -5.42 13.94 -14.56
C TYR A 12 -5.70 13.33 -13.17
N LEU A 13 -4.74 12.59 -12.62
CA LEU A 13 -4.87 12.01 -11.29
C LEU A 13 -5.00 13.08 -10.20
N HIS A 14 -4.21 14.16 -10.29
CA HIS A 14 -4.31 15.31 -9.39
C HIS A 14 -5.73 15.91 -9.41
N ASP A 15 -6.27 16.17 -10.59
CA ASP A 15 -7.59 16.78 -10.75
C ASP A 15 -8.70 15.87 -10.23
N MET A 16 -8.59 14.56 -10.45
CA MET A 16 -9.54 13.59 -9.92
C MET A 16 -9.46 13.48 -8.39
N ALA A 17 -8.26 13.44 -7.83
CA ALA A 17 -8.06 13.44 -6.38
C ALA A 17 -8.61 14.73 -5.76
N LYS A 18 -8.37 15.89 -6.39
CA LYS A 18 -8.93 17.16 -5.97
C LYS A 18 -10.46 17.15 -6.00
N LEU A 19 -11.06 16.65 -7.07
CA LEU A 19 -12.52 16.53 -7.19
C LEU A 19 -13.10 15.66 -6.06
N VAL A 20 -12.50 14.50 -5.79
CA VAL A 20 -12.93 13.62 -4.68
C VAL A 20 -12.84 14.36 -3.35
N LEU A 21 -11.75 15.05 -3.11
CA LEU A 21 -11.53 15.81 -1.87
C LEU A 21 -12.58 16.92 -1.70
N ASP A 22 -12.79 17.73 -2.74
CA ASP A 22 -13.68 18.88 -2.71
C ASP A 22 -15.16 18.48 -2.59
N GLU A 23 -15.59 17.44 -3.31
CA GLU A 23 -17.00 17.03 -3.38
C GLU A 23 -17.43 16.10 -2.24
N THR A 24 -16.49 15.35 -1.63
CA THR A 24 -16.83 14.31 -0.67
C THR A 24 -16.13 14.46 0.68
N GLY A 25 -15.06 15.22 0.76
CA GLY A 25 -14.19 15.28 1.93
C GLY A 25 -13.38 14.00 2.19
N LEU A 26 -13.45 13.00 1.30
CA LEU A 26 -12.64 11.78 1.41
C LEU A 26 -11.17 12.09 1.12
N LEU A 27 -10.27 11.40 1.83
CA LEU A 27 -8.82 11.56 1.67
C LEU A 27 -8.32 10.59 0.59
N PRO A 28 -7.90 11.08 -0.59
CA PRO A 28 -7.32 10.22 -1.61
C PRO A 28 -5.97 9.62 -1.17
N HIS A 29 -5.67 8.42 -1.66
CA HIS A 29 -4.34 7.83 -1.63
C HIS A 29 -3.87 7.64 -3.07
N ALA A 30 -2.82 8.35 -3.48
CA ALA A 30 -2.32 8.29 -4.84
C ALA A 30 -1.25 7.19 -4.98
N ASN A 31 -1.52 6.19 -5.82
CA ASN A 31 -0.56 5.14 -6.18
C ASN A 31 -0.36 5.15 -7.71
N ALA A 32 0.43 6.12 -8.18
CA ALA A 32 0.58 6.43 -9.60
C ALA A 32 1.82 5.79 -10.25
N GLY A 33 2.48 4.86 -9.57
CA GLY A 33 3.73 4.25 -10.04
C GLY A 33 4.97 5.10 -9.72
N ALA A 34 6.02 4.95 -10.51
CA ALA A 34 7.26 5.68 -10.30
C ALA A 34 7.14 7.13 -10.79
N LEU A 35 7.23 8.07 -9.86
CA LEU A 35 7.07 9.51 -10.07
C LEU A 35 8.39 10.26 -9.86
N TYR A 36 8.48 11.47 -10.40
CA TYR A 36 9.52 12.45 -10.12
C TYR A 36 9.14 13.34 -8.93
N ASN A 37 10.12 14.04 -8.40
CA ASN A 37 9.97 14.91 -7.22
C ASN A 37 8.85 15.96 -7.38
N ASP A 38 8.76 16.62 -8.53
CA ASP A 38 7.74 17.62 -8.83
C ASP A 38 6.32 17.01 -8.96
N GLU A 39 6.22 15.80 -9.51
CA GLU A 39 4.97 15.04 -9.59
C GLU A 39 4.49 14.60 -8.21
N LEU A 40 5.41 14.09 -7.37
CA LEU A 40 5.12 13.78 -5.97
C LEU A 40 4.66 15.01 -5.20
N ALA A 41 5.35 16.13 -5.36
CA ALA A 41 5.00 17.39 -4.71
C ALA A 41 3.64 17.93 -5.17
N MET A 42 3.30 17.76 -6.46
CA MET A 42 2.00 18.13 -7.00
C MET A 42 0.88 17.30 -6.37
N LEU A 43 1.00 15.98 -6.37
CA LEU A 43 -0.02 15.08 -5.80
C LEU A 43 -0.16 15.25 -4.29
N ARG A 44 0.91 15.62 -3.56
CA ARG A 44 0.84 15.88 -2.12
C ARG A 44 -0.21 16.93 -1.74
N ARG A 45 -0.56 17.84 -2.62
CA ARG A 45 -1.54 18.91 -2.36
C ARG A 45 -2.96 18.39 -2.25
N VAL A 46 -3.24 17.22 -2.83
CA VAL A 46 -4.58 16.63 -2.93
C VAL A 46 -4.64 15.20 -2.36
N SER A 47 -3.51 14.66 -1.93
CA SER A 47 -3.40 13.29 -1.41
C SER A 47 -2.48 13.29 -0.18
N PRO A 48 -3.00 13.02 1.03
CA PRO A 48 -2.22 13.06 2.27
C PRO A 48 -1.18 11.93 2.37
N SER A 49 -1.37 10.84 1.62
CA SER A 49 -0.44 9.73 1.50
C SER A 49 -0.32 9.29 0.06
N GLN A 50 0.85 8.77 -0.30
CA GLN A 50 1.10 8.25 -1.65
C GLN A 50 1.76 6.88 -1.55
N GLY A 51 1.81 6.15 -2.66
CA GLY A 51 2.44 4.85 -2.68
C GLY A 51 3.02 4.48 -4.05
N MET A 52 3.97 3.58 -4.01
CA MET A 52 4.52 2.91 -5.17
C MET A 52 5.20 1.62 -4.70
N MET A 53 4.77 0.50 -5.26
CA MET A 53 5.35 -0.80 -4.94
C MET A 53 6.77 -0.89 -5.51
N LEU A 54 7.78 -1.12 -4.64
CA LEU A 54 9.15 -1.41 -5.10
C LEU A 54 9.20 -2.71 -5.91
N GLU A 55 8.38 -3.68 -5.52
CA GLU A 55 8.24 -5.02 -6.07
C GLU A 55 9.50 -5.87 -5.91
N SER A 56 10.60 -5.50 -6.56
CA SER A 56 11.89 -6.18 -6.49
C SER A 56 13.02 -5.22 -6.85
N LEU A 57 14.26 -5.57 -6.48
CA LEU A 57 15.47 -4.85 -6.91
C LEU A 57 16.11 -5.46 -8.17
N ARG A 58 15.52 -6.52 -8.72
CA ARG A 58 16.00 -7.15 -9.94
C ARG A 58 15.55 -6.37 -11.18
N ASP A 59 16.46 -6.18 -12.12
CA ASP A 59 16.25 -5.50 -13.41
C ASP A 59 15.98 -6.47 -14.57
N ASP A 60 16.19 -7.78 -14.33
CA ASP A 60 16.09 -8.84 -15.33
C ASP A 60 14.79 -9.67 -15.25
N LEU A 61 13.81 -9.25 -14.44
CA LEU A 61 12.55 -9.97 -14.31
C LEU A 61 11.71 -9.91 -15.59
N GLU A 62 11.27 -11.08 -16.05
CA GLU A 62 10.47 -11.21 -17.28
C GLU A 62 9.16 -10.40 -17.22
N CYS A 63 8.53 -10.33 -16.05
CA CYS A 63 7.29 -9.57 -15.85
C CYS A 63 7.48 -8.06 -15.97
N HIS A 64 8.71 -7.55 -15.85
CA HIS A 64 9.05 -6.14 -15.96
C HIS A 64 9.57 -5.74 -17.35
N ARG A 65 9.73 -6.73 -18.25
CA ARG A 65 10.25 -6.47 -19.60
C ARG A 65 9.40 -5.45 -20.35
N GLY A 66 10.04 -4.38 -20.83
CA GLY A 66 9.38 -3.32 -21.58
C GLY A 66 8.59 -2.32 -20.75
N ALA A 67 8.70 -2.35 -19.43
CA ALA A 67 8.09 -1.41 -18.52
C ALA A 67 9.18 -0.54 -17.84
N PRO A 68 9.52 0.63 -18.40
CA PRO A 68 10.63 1.46 -17.90
C PRO A 68 10.39 2.04 -16.50
N ASP A 69 9.14 2.15 -16.07
CA ASP A 69 8.74 2.54 -14.72
C ASP A 69 8.96 1.42 -13.68
N LYS A 70 9.27 0.20 -14.15
CA LYS A 70 9.62 -0.95 -13.30
C LYS A 70 11.12 -1.07 -13.06
N GLU A 71 11.94 -0.20 -13.64
CA GLU A 71 13.37 -0.17 -13.37
C GLU A 71 13.63 0.10 -11.88
N PRO A 72 14.43 -0.75 -11.19
CA PRO A 72 14.62 -0.65 -9.75
C PRO A 72 15.14 0.71 -9.30
N GLN A 73 16.14 1.28 -10.01
CA GLN A 73 16.70 2.58 -9.63
C GLN A 73 15.67 3.71 -9.71
N ARG A 74 14.79 3.68 -10.71
CA ARG A 74 13.69 4.63 -10.85
C ARG A 74 12.76 4.58 -9.63
N ARG A 75 12.42 3.38 -9.18
CA ARG A 75 11.55 3.16 -8.02
C ARG A 75 12.23 3.53 -6.70
N ILE A 76 13.51 3.22 -6.56
CA ILE A 76 14.33 3.65 -5.43
C ILE A 76 14.34 5.19 -5.34
N ASN A 77 14.53 5.88 -6.46
CA ASN A 77 14.52 7.35 -6.50
C ASN A 77 13.16 7.88 -6.02
N THR A 78 12.05 7.37 -6.56
CA THR A 78 10.70 7.77 -6.12
C THR A 78 10.49 7.55 -4.61
N LEU A 79 10.92 6.41 -4.06
CA LEU A 79 10.83 6.13 -2.62
C LEU A 79 11.63 7.15 -1.80
N CYS A 80 12.86 7.47 -2.23
CA CYS A 80 13.71 8.44 -1.53
C CYS A 80 13.18 9.87 -1.64
N GLU A 81 12.74 10.29 -2.81
CA GLU A 81 12.17 11.61 -3.06
C GLU A 81 10.87 11.84 -2.29
N ALA A 82 10.03 10.80 -2.16
CA ALA A 82 8.87 10.85 -1.27
C ALA A 82 9.28 11.09 0.19
N GLY A 83 10.40 10.50 0.63
CA GLY A 83 10.99 10.73 1.94
C GLY A 83 11.51 12.15 2.13
N GLU A 84 12.21 12.70 1.15
CA GLU A 84 12.68 14.10 1.14
C GLU A 84 11.53 15.11 1.23
N LEU A 85 10.41 14.78 0.59
CA LEU A 85 9.17 15.58 0.66
C LEU A 85 8.34 15.28 1.93
N ALA A 86 8.80 14.39 2.81
CA ALA A 86 8.08 13.93 4.00
C ALA A 86 6.62 13.49 3.69
N ILE A 87 6.43 12.74 2.62
CA ILE A 87 5.13 12.17 2.23
C ILE A 87 4.96 10.84 2.93
N PRO A 88 3.89 10.63 3.74
CA PRO A 88 3.55 9.29 4.24
C PRO A 88 3.39 8.34 3.06
N PHE A 89 4.23 7.31 3.01
CA PHE A 89 4.40 6.52 1.80
C PHE A 89 4.15 5.03 2.02
N THR A 90 3.45 4.41 1.09
CA THR A 90 3.23 2.97 1.03
C THR A 90 4.16 2.38 -0.03
N SER A 91 4.91 1.34 0.32
CA SER A 91 5.70 0.57 -0.63
C SER A 91 5.48 -0.93 -0.42
N GLY A 92 6.26 -1.78 -1.04
CA GLY A 92 6.11 -3.22 -0.85
C GLY A 92 6.83 -4.07 -1.87
N ILE A 93 6.69 -5.38 -1.70
CA ILE A 93 7.26 -6.40 -2.58
C ILE A 93 6.16 -7.25 -3.23
N LEU A 94 6.45 -7.78 -4.41
CA LEU A 94 5.60 -8.73 -5.10
C LEU A 94 6.30 -10.09 -5.14
N VAL A 95 5.67 -11.11 -4.53
CA VAL A 95 6.25 -12.43 -4.32
C VAL A 95 5.78 -13.41 -5.41
N GLY A 96 6.72 -14.11 -6.01
CA GLY A 96 6.45 -15.15 -7.01
C GLY A 96 6.50 -14.68 -8.46
N ILE A 97 7.24 -13.60 -8.74
CA ILE A 97 7.44 -13.05 -10.08
C ILE A 97 8.77 -13.48 -10.74
N GLY A 98 9.50 -14.42 -10.12
CA GLY A 98 10.79 -14.92 -10.58
C GLY A 98 11.98 -14.47 -9.73
N GLU A 99 11.73 -13.74 -8.67
CA GLU A 99 12.70 -13.34 -7.66
C GLU A 99 12.97 -14.48 -6.67
N GLU A 100 14.10 -14.40 -5.96
CA GLU A 100 14.50 -15.32 -4.92
C GLU A 100 14.26 -14.73 -3.52
N ARG A 101 14.35 -15.57 -2.48
CA ARG A 101 14.25 -15.14 -1.08
C ARG A 101 15.24 -14.02 -0.73
N ARG A 102 16.46 -14.09 -1.28
CA ARG A 102 17.48 -13.07 -1.10
C ARG A 102 17.04 -11.72 -1.66
N ASP A 103 16.46 -11.71 -2.87
CA ASP A 103 15.99 -10.47 -3.52
C ASP A 103 14.91 -9.78 -2.69
N ARG A 104 14.01 -10.57 -2.08
CA ARG A 104 12.96 -10.06 -1.17
C ARG A 104 13.56 -9.44 0.09
N ILE A 105 14.56 -10.09 0.70
CA ILE A 105 15.28 -9.56 1.87
C ILE A 105 15.96 -8.25 1.52
N GLU A 106 16.67 -8.18 0.40
CA GLU A 106 17.36 -6.96 -0.05
C GLU A 106 16.38 -5.81 -0.32
N ALA A 107 15.25 -6.09 -0.95
CA ALA A 107 14.20 -5.08 -1.19
C ALA A 107 13.58 -4.56 0.13
N LEU A 108 13.26 -5.44 1.07
CA LEU A 108 12.76 -5.07 2.39
C LEU A 108 13.78 -4.28 3.21
N ALA A 109 15.04 -4.68 3.17
CA ALA A 109 16.13 -3.97 3.84
C ALA A 109 16.33 -2.56 3.27
N LEU A 110 16.19 -2.37 1.96
CA LEU A 110 16.25 -1.06 1.32
C LEU A 110 15.08 -0.18 1.77
N ILE A 111 13.86 -0.70 1.82
CA ILE A 111 12.70 0.03 2.33
C ILE A 111 12.92 0.44 3.80
N ALA A 112 13.40 -0.48 4.63
CA ALA A 112 13.72 -0.19 6.03
C ALA A 112 14.81 0.89 6.17
N ALA A 113 15.84 0.86 5.33
CA ALA A 113 16.90 1.88 5.31
C ALA A 113 16.37 3.26 4.88
N ALA A 114 15.49 3.32 3.87
CA ALA A 114 14.82 4.55 3.46
C ALA A 114 13.95 5.12 4.60
N HIS A 115 13.20 4.26 5.30
CA HIS A 115 12.43 4.67 6.47
C HIS A 115 13.33 5.15 7.61
N ALA A 116 14.42 4.46 7.90
CA ALA A 116 15.37 4.87 8.93
C ALA A 116 15.95 6.27 8.65
N LYS A 117 16.15 6.63 7.38
CA LYS A 117 16.66 7.94 6.97
C LYS A 117 15.61 9.04 7.04
N TYR A 118 14.38 8.78 6.59
CA TYR A 118 13.37 9.80 6.36
C TYR A 118 12.13 9.69 7.27
N GLY A 119 11.89 8.53 7.88
CA GLY A 119 10.73 8.30 8.75
C GLY A 119 9.36 8.28 8.03
N HIS A 120 9.35 8.11 6.72
CA HIS A 120 8.18 8.39 5.87
C HIS A 120 7.38 7.15 5.44
N VAL A 121 7.97 5.95 5.46
CA VAL A 121 7.26 4.73 5.06
C VAL A 121 6.28 4.34 6.16
N GLN A 122 5.00 4.56 5.91
CA GLN A 122 3.94 4.24 6.86
C GLN A 122 3.52 2.76 6.79
N GLU A 123 3.66 2.13 5.62
CA GLU A 123 3.12 0.82 5.34
C GLU A 123 3.95 0.09 4.29
N VAL A 124 4.12 -1.21 4.48
CA VAL A 124 4.71 -2.12 3.50
C VAL A 124 3.72 -3.23 3.17
N ILE A 125 3.44 -3.39 1.89
CA ILE A 125 2.56 -4.44 1.37
C ILE A 125 3.40 -5.62 0.90
N VAL A 126 3.13 -6.80 1.42
CA VAL A 126 3.61 -8.06 0.83
C VAL A 126 2.46 -8.65 0.02
N GLN A 127 2.62 -8.68 -1.30
CA GLN A 127 1.59 -9.16 -2.21
C GLN A 127 2.06 -10.44 -2.91
N ASN A 128 1.20 -11.44 -3.01
CA ASN A 128 1.45 -12.66 -3.76
C ASN A 128 1.06 -12.48 -5.23
N PHE A 129 1.88 -13.01 -6.13
CA PHE A 129 1.59 -13.02 -7.55
C PHE A 129 0.51 -14.08 -7.88
N LEU A 130 -0.51 -13.64 -8.61
CA LEU A 130 -1.53 -14.50 -9.22
C LEU A 130 -1.54 -14.27 -10.74
N PRO A 131 -1.44 -15.34 -11.55
CA PRO A 131 -1.48 -15.21 -13.01
C PRO A 131 -2.86 -14.75 -13.47
N LYS A 132 -2.90 -13.79 -14.40
CA LYS A 132 -4.16 -13.23 -14.92
C LYS A 132 -4.33 -13.54 -16.39
N ALA A 133 -5.54 -13.92 -16.78
CA ALA A 133 -5.91 -14.11 -18.17
C ALA A 133 -5.65 -12.81 -18.98
N GLY A 134 -5.15 -12.96 -20.20
CA GLY A 134 -4.84 -11.83 -21.08
C GLY A 134 -3.53 -11.10 -20.79
N THR A 135 -2.74 -11.53 -19.79
CA THR A 135 -1.40 -10.97 -19.52
C THR A 135 -0.29 -11.86 -20.08
N ALA A 136 0.92 -11.32 -20.21
CA ALA A 136 2.08 -12.09 -20.64
C ALA A 136 2.37 -13.29 -19.73
N MET A 137 2.11 -13.13 -18.42
CA MET A 137 2.34 -14.17 -17.40
C MET A 137 1.13 -15.06 -17.12
N HIS A 138 0.12 -15.10 -17.97
CA HIS A 138 -1.11 -15.89 -17.74
C HIS A 138 -0.89 -17.41 -17.55
N LYS A 139 0.26 -17.95 -18.00
CA LYS A 139 0.66 -19.35 -17.85
C LYS A 139 1.69 -19.57 -16.73
N ALA A 140 2.12 -18.51 -16.04
CA ALA A 140 3.04 -18.64 -14.92
C ALA A 140 2.35 -19.37 -13.76
N LYS A 141 3.14 -19.98 -12.88
CA LYS A 141 2.61 -20.57 -11.66
C LYS A 141 2.26 -19.45 -10.68
N PRO A 142 1.18 -19.58 -9.90
CA PRO A 142 0.91 -18.66 -8.80
C PRO A 142 2.02 -18.77 -7.74
N CYS A 143 2.15 -17.73 -6.93
CA CYS A 143 3.04 -17.74 -5.78
C CYS A 143 2.67 -18.91 -4.85
N PRO A 144 3.62 -19.78 -4.45
CA PRO A 144 3.37 -20.80 -3.43
C PRO A 144 3.02 -20.15 -2.07
N GLU A 145 2.06 -20.71 -1.35
CA GLU A 145 1.60 -20.15 -0.08
C GLU A 145 2.70 -20.10 0.98
N ASP A 146 3.50 -21.16 1.08
CA ASP A 146 4.66 -21.22 2.00
C ASP A 146 5.71 -20.13 1.72
N GLU A 147 5.98 -19.82 0.47
CA GLU A 147 6.85 -18.72 0.07
C GLU A 147 6.23 -17.35 0.41
N TYR A 148 4.93 -17.23 0.28
CA TYR A 148 4.21 -16.01 0.64
C TYR A 148 4.24 -15.76 2.15
N LEU A 149 3.85 -16.75 2.97
CA LEU A 149 3.87 -16.67 4.42
C LEU A 149 5.29 -16.46 4.97
N TRP A 150 6.27 -17.14 4.40
CA TRP A 150 7.69 -16.91 4.72
C TRP A 150 8.08 -15.45 4.46
N SER A 151 7.66 -14.87 3.35
CA SER A 151 7.98 -13.48 2.99
C SER A 151 7.37 -12.47 3.96
N ILE A 152 6.13 -12.70 4.42
CA ILE A 152 5.46 -11.88 5.43
C ILE A 152 6.20 -11.97 6.77
N ALA A 153 6.53 -13.19 7.23
CA ALA A 153 7.24 -13.38 8.48
C ALA A 153 8.62 -12.72 8.47
N VAL A 154 9.36 -12.85 7.37
CA VAL A 154 10.66 -12.20 7.20
C VAL A 154 10.53 -10.67 7.11
N ALA A 155 9.50 -10.17 6.43
CA ALA A 155 9.22 -8.73 6.40
C ALA A 155 8.99 -8.19 7.82
N ARG A 156 8.22 -8.88 8.66
CA ARG A 156 8.01 -8.49 10.06
C ARG A 156 9.29 -8.47 10.89
N LEU A 157 10.27 -9.34 10.59
CA LEU A 157 11.56 -9.37 11.27
C LEU A 157 12.54 -8.28 10.80
N ILE A 158 12.46 -7.89 9.53
CA ILE A 158 13.36 -6.88 8.93
C ILE A 158 12.86 -5.46 9.18
N LEU A 159 11.55 -5.25 9.02
CA LEU A 159 10.94 -3.92 9.12
C LEU A 159 10.85 -3.48 10.59
N PRO A 160 11.14 -2.19 10.89
CA PRO A 160 10.90 -1.65 12.21
C PRO A 160 9.40 -1.66 12.54
N THR A 161 9.07 -1.75 13.82
CA THR A 161 7.68 -1.82 14.32
C THR A 161 6.86 -0.56 14.04
N SER A 162 7.50 0.54 13.63
CA SER A 162 6.86 1.77 13.17
C SER A 162 6.30 1.68 11.76
N ILE A 163 6.66 0.64 11.01
CA ILE A 163 6.08 0.37 9.68
C ILE A 163 4.99 -0.69 9.83
N HIS A 164 3.78 -0.38 9.36
CA HIS A 164 2.69 -1.34 9.30
C HIS A 164 2.91 -2.32 8.16
N LEU A 165 2.61 -3.59 8.42
CA LEU A 165 2.77 -4.67 7.45
C LEU A 165 1.39 -5.13 6.97
N GLN A 166 1.14 -4.96 5.68
CA GLN A 166 -0.12 -5.29 5.04
C GLN A 166 0.01 -6.51 4.13
N ALA A 167 -1.05 -7.30 4.08
CA ALA A 167 -1.27 -8.29 3.02
C ALA A 167 -2.75 -8.31 2.60
N PRO A 168 -3.06 -8.33 1.28
CA PRO A 168 -4.43 -8.31 0.80
C PRO A 168 -5.18 -9.61 1.15
N PRO A 169 -6.34 -9.54 1.85
CA PRO A 169 -7.05 -10.75 2.29
C PRO A 169 -7.74 -11.50 1.14
N ASN A 170 -8.10 -10.83 0.05
CA ASN A 170 -8.78 -11.43 -1.10
C ASN A 170 -7.87 -12.30 -1.97
N LEU A 171 -6.55 -12.21 -1.81
CA LEU A 171 -5.59 -12.98 -2.60
C LEU A 171 -5.19 -14.31 -1.94
N SER A 172 -5.73 -14.63 -0.77
CA SER A 172 -5.54 -15.89 -0.06
C SER A 172 -6.87 -16.57 0.22
N ASP A 173 -6.93 -17.88 0.05
CA ASP A 173 -8.15 -18.66 0.32
C ASP A 173 -8.42 -18.76 1.83
N ASP A 174 -7.35 -18.96 2.63
CA ASP A 174 -7.35 -18.79 4.09
C ASP A 174 -6.52 -17.56 4.47
N PHE A 175 -7.16 -16.41 4.47
CA PHE A 175 -6.46 -15.16 4.82
C PHE A 175 -6.11 -15.07 6.32
N GLY A 176 -6.67 -15.90 7.17
CA GLY A 176 -6.35 -15.87 8.61
C GLY A 176 -4.90 -16.19 8.90
N VAL A 177 -4.26 -17.05 8.11
CA VAL A 177 -2.83 -17.40 8.26
C VAL A 177 -1.89 -16.20 8.02
N LEU A 178 -2.36 -15.14 7.35
CA LEU A 178 -1.58 -13.92 7.13
C LEU A 178 -1.33 -13.17 8.45
N LEU A 179 -2.31 -13.19 9.37
CA LEU A 179 -2.16 -12.65 10.72
C LEU A 179 -1.13 -13.45 11.52
N ASP A 180 -1.19 -14.78 11.42
CA ASP A 180 -0.24 -15.67 12.09
C ASP A 180 1.19 -15.45 11.56
N ALA A 181 1.33 -15.07 10.28
CA ALA A 181 2.60 -14.71 9.66
C ALA A 181 3.12 -13.31 10.06
N GLY A 182 2.28 -12.43 10.64
CA GLY A 182 2.74 -11.20 11.26
C GLY A 182 2.25 -9.88 10.64
N ILE A 183 1.20 -9.89 9.82
CA ILE A 183 0.59 -8.63 9.37
C ILE A 183 -0.16 -7.94 10.51
N ASP A 184 -0.29 -6.62 10.43
CA ASP A 184 -1.06 -5.78 11.34
C ASP A 184 -2.03 -4.83 10.60
N ASP A 185 -2.22 -5.05 9.29
CA ASP A 185 -3.16 -4.29 8.47
C ASP A 185 -3.69 -5.14 7.31
N TRP A 186 -4.98 -4.99 7.01
CA TRP A 186 -5.63 -5.65 5.87
C TRP A 186 -5.64 -4.80 4.61
N GLY A 187 -5.25 -3.53 4.72
CA GLY A 187 -5.30 -2.57 3.62
C GLY A 187 -6.69 -2.07 3.29
N GLY A 188 -6.86 -1.66 2.05
CA GLY A 188 -8.12 -1.11 1.57
C GLY A 188 -9.11 -2.20 1.18
N VAL A 189 -10.02 -2.57 2.09
CA VAL A 189 -11.11 -3.50 1.83
C VAL A 189 -12.40 -2.73 1.58
N SER A 190 -13.01 -2.92 0.41
CA SER A 190 -14.26 -2.25 0.06
C SER A 190 -15.46 -3.19 0.23
N PRO A 191 -16.47 -2.82 1.03
CA PRO A 191 -17.70 -3.59 1.13
C PRO A 191 -18.65 -3.37 -0.06
N VAL A 192 -18.37 -2.41 -0.95
CA VAL A 192 -19.30 -1.95 -1.99
C VAL A 192 -18.75 -2.09 -3.40
N THR A 193 -17.43 -2.03 -3.58
CA THR A 193 -16.79 -2.11 -4.90
C THR A 193 -15.94 -3.36 -5.01
N ALA A 194 -15.89 -3.92 -6.21
CA ALA A 194 -14.94 -4.99 -6.50
C ALA A 194 -13.50 -4.47 -6.43
N ASP A 195 -12.54 -5.37 -6.23
CA ASP A 195 -11.14 -5.07 -6.46
C ASP A 195 -10.93 -4.86 -7.98
N HIS A 196 -10.60 -3.63 -8.38
CA HIS A 196 -10.38 -3.31 -9.79
C HIS A 196 -9.07 -3.90 -10.34
N VAL A 197 -8.14 -4.25 -9.46
CA VAL A 197 -6.87 -4.91 -9.83
C VAL A 197 -7.08 -6.41 -9.97
N ASN A 198 -7.86 -7.03 -9.07
CA ASN A 198 -8.14 -8.47 -9.06
C ASN A 198 -9.66 -8.73 -9.01
N PRO A 199 -10.39 -8.39 -10.09
CA PRO A 199 -11.86 -8.49 -10.10
C PRO A 199 -12.39 -9.92 -9.94
N GLU A 200 -11.55 -10.90 -10.22
CA GLU A 200 -11.81 -12.34 -10.02
C GLU A 200 -11.69 -12.80 -8.55
N ARG A 201 -11.17 -11.94 -7.69
CA ARG A 201 -10.95 -12.20 -6.26
C ARG A 201 -11.75 -11.19 -5.42
N PRO A 202 -13.02 -11.48 -5.09
CA PRO A 202 -13.84 -10.56 -4.31
C PRO A 202 -13.30 -10.36 -2.90
N TRP A 203 -13.51 -9.17 -2.36
CA TRP A 203 -13.19 -8.88 -0.97
C TRP A 203 -13.98 -9.79 -0.03
N PRO A 204 -13.38 -10.26 1.08
CA PRO A 204 -14.14 -10.96 2.12
C PRO A 204 -15.18 -10.02 2.74
N ALA A 205 -16.30 -10.59 3.18
CA ALA A 205 -17.28 -9.84 3.96
C ALA A 205 -16.64 -9.29 5.24
N LEU A 206 -16.97 -8.04 5.62
CA LEU A 206 -16.37 -7.38 6.79
C LEU A 206 -16.62 -8.15 8.09
N ASP A 207 -17.78 -8.80 8.23
CA ASP A 207 -18.07 -9.62 9.42
C ASP A 207 -17.12 -10.82 9.48
N ARG A 208 -16.92 -11.53 8.37
CA ARG A 208 -15.94 -12.64 8.31
C ARG A 208 -14.51 -12.14 8.61
N LEU A 209 -14.15 -10.97 8.07
CA LEU A 209 -12.84 -10.39 8.34
C LEU A 209 -12.67 -10.06 9.83
N ARG A 210 -13.73 -9.56 10.47
CA ARG A 210 -13.76 -9.29 11.92
C ARG A 210 -13.61 -10.57 12.71
N ASP A 211 -14.44 -11.58 12.44
CA ASP A 211 -14.42 -12.85 13.16
C ASP A 211 -13.03 -13.50 13.12
N VAL A 212 -12.44 -13.60 11.94
CA VAL A 212 -11.09 -14.16 11.75
C VAL A 212 -10.01 -13.35 12.51
N THR A 213 -10.19 -12.02 12.59
CA THR A 213 -9.28 -11.14 13.31
C THR A 213 -9.42 -11.31 14.84
N GLU A 214 -10.66 -11.37 15.33
CA GLU A 214 -10.96 -11.52 16.77
C GLU A 214 -10.60 -12.89 17.30
N ASP A 215 -10.76 -13.96 16.50
CA ASP A 215 -10.33 -15.31 16.84
C ASP A 215 -8.82 -15.41 17.12
N ARG A 216 -8.03 -14.47 16.60
CA ARG A 216 -6.58 -14.33 16.84
C ARG A 216 -6.23 -13.31 17.92
N GLY A 217 -7.24 -12.84 18.68
CA GLY A 217 -7.05 -11.92 19.79
C GLY A 217 -6.71 -10.47 19.37
N MET A 218 -6.96 -10.13 18.10
CA MET A 218 -6.79 -8.78 17.56
C MET A 218 -8.15 -8.09 17.38
N VAL A 219 -8.15 -6.79 17.15
CA VAL A 219 -9.36 -6.00 16.92
C VAL A 219 -9.32 -5.40 15.53
N LEU A 220 -10.39 -5.63 14.75
CA LEU A 220 -10.58 -4.99 13.47
C LEU A 220 -11.04 -3.55 13.65
N ALA A 221 -10.22 -2.59 13.29
CA ALA A 221 -10.54 -1.16 13.39
C ALA A 221 -10.35 -0.45 12.05
N PRO A 222 -11.31 0.41 11.66
CA PRO A 222 -11.16 1.21 10.45
C PRO A 222 -10.11 2.30 10.64
N ARG A 223 -9.41 2.68 9.57
CA ARG A 223 -8.47 3.80 9.54
C ARG A 223 -8.62 4.66 8.29
N LEU A 224 -8.00 5.81 8.30
CA LEU A 224 -7.83 6.66 7.13
C LEU A 224 -6.69 6.13 6.23
N THR A 225 -6.53 6.72 5.06
CA THR A 225 -5.42 6.46 4.13
C THR A 225 -4.04 6.86 4.68
N ILE A 226 -4.03 7.65 5.74
CA ILE A 226 -2.86 8.05 6.53
C ILE A 226 -2.98 7.48 7.93
N TYR A 227 -1.91 6.91 8.47
CA TYR A 227 -1.91 6.42 9.85
C TYR A 227 -1.88 7.56 10.88
N PRO A 228 -2.47 7.37 12.08
CA PRO A 228 -2.57 8.43 13.09
C PRO A 228 -1.24 9.05 13.48
N GLU A 229 -0.17 8.27 13.54
CA GLU A 229 1.19 8.72 13.88
C GLU A 229 1.75 9.71 12.85
N TYR A 230 1.33 9.61 11.60
CA TYR A 230 1.71 10.55 10.53
C TYR A 230 0.78 11.77 10.45
N ALA A 231 -0.46 11.63 10.90
CA ALA A 231 -1.41 12.75 10.97
C ALA A 231 -1.06 13.76 12.09
N THR A 232 -0.34 13.32 13.12
CA THR A 232 -0.02 14.12 14.32
C THR A 232 1.40 14.71 14.31
N LEU A 233 2.22 14.45 13.28
CA LEU A 233 3.61 14.94 13.18
C LEU A 233 3.76 16.47 13.02
N GLN A 234 2.83 17.26 13.51
CA GLN A 234 2.97 18.70 13.68
C GLN A 234 4.09 19.10 14.65
N LYS A 235 4.72 18.13 15.35
CA LYS A 235 5.69 18.41 16.44
C LYS A 235 7.15 18.50 16.00
N SER A 236 7.51 18.16 14.77
CA SER A 236 8.91 18.13 14.32
C SER A 236 9.35 19.27 13.38
N GLY A 237 8.61 20.40 13.34
CA GLY A 237 8.99 21.53 12.49
C GLY A 237 8.80 21.32 10.98
N LEU A 238 8.41 20.14 10.58
CA LEU A 238 7.93 19.81 9.24
C LEU A 238 6.46 20.21 9.20
N THR A 239 6.19 21.39 8.73
CA THR A 239 4.84 21.86 8.44
C THR A 239 4.29 21.00 7.31
N LEU A 240 3.59 19.93 7.67
CA LEU A 240 2.59 19.35 6.80
C LEU A 240 1.56 20.45 6.58
N HIS A 241 1.71 21.23 5.51
CA HIS A 241 0.63 22.08 5.02
C HIS A 241 -0.48 21.20 4.38
N CYS A 242 -0.84 20.12 5.05
CA CYS A 242 -2.15 19.55 4.96
C CYS A 242 -3.01 20.28 5.99
N THR A 243 -3.42 21.49 5.70
CA THR A 243 -4.59 22.10 6.30
C THR A 243 -5.83 21.36 5.76
N PHE A 244 -5.83 20.04 5.88
CA PHE A 244 -7.06 19.29 5.78
C PHE A 244 -7.73 19.44 7.14
N PRO A 245 -8.94 20.03 7.23
CA PRO A 245 -9.71 19.94 8.45
C PRO A 245 -9.94 18.44 8.69
N LEU A 246 -9.31 17.89 9.73
CA LEU A 246 -9.61 16.56 10.26
C LEU A 246 -11.03 16.57 10.83
N TRP A 247 -12.01 16.76 10.00
CA TRP A 247 -13.39 16.43 10.31
C TRP A 247 -13.47 14.92 10.17
N ILE A 248 -13.48 14.22 11.31
CA ILE A 248 -13.94 12.85 11.39
C ILE A 248 -15.42 12.90 11.01
N ALA A 249 -15.68 12.87 9.69
CA ALA A 249 -17.04 12.67 9.20
C ALA A 249 -17.48 11.27 9.66
N PRO A 250 -18.68 11.09 10.21
CA PRO A 250 -19.20 9.78 10.53
C PRO A 250 -19.14 8.92 9.26
N MET A 251 -18.57 7.73 9.36
CA MET A 251 -18.44 6.77 8.26
C MET A 251 -19.81 6.53 7.62
N GLN A 252 -20.05 7.17 6.48
CA GLN A 252 -21.25 6.91 5.70
C GLN A 252 -21.06 5.65 4.85
N LYS A 253 -22.13 4.90 4.67
CA LYS A 253 -22.18 3.68 3.85
C LYS A 253 -21.58 3.94 2.47
N GLY A 254 -20.53 3.22 2.10
CA GLY A 254 -19.92 3.30 0.78
C GLY A 254 -18.43 3.68 0.74
N LEU A 255 -17.80 3.84 1.89
CA LEU A 255 -16.39 4.19 2.00
C LEU A 255 -15.50 2.97 1.80
N VAL A 256 -14.38 3.15 1.09
CA VAL A 256 -13.25 2.20 1.18
C VAL A 256 -12.72 2.27 2.61
N VAL A 257 -12.91 1.21 3.34
CA VAL A 257 -12.47 1.12 4.73
C VAL A 257 -11.06 0.53 4.72
N MET A 258 -10.07 1.33 5.06
CA MET A 258 -8.75 0.81 5.40
C MET A 258 -8.81 0.32 6.85
N ILE A 259 -8.33 -0.88 7.10
CA ILE A 259 -8.58 -1.59 8.35
C ILE A 259 -7.25 -1.91 9.00
N ARG A 260 -7.05 -1.40 10.21
CA ARG A 260 -5.90 -1.66 11.06
C ARG A 260 -6.26 -2.70 12.13
N LEU A 261 -5.29 -3.54 12.45
CA LEU A 261 -5.37 -4.48 13.56
C LEU A 261 -4.77 -3.84 14.81
N HIS A 262 -5.43 -3.99 15.95
CA HIS A 262 -4.89 -3.59 17.24
C HIS A 262 -4.71 -4.85 18.10
N SER A 263 -3.59 -4.97 18.79
CA SER A 263 -3.44 -5.97 19.84
C SER A 263 -4.46 -5.66 20.94
N GLY A 264 -5.44 -6.53 21.10
CA GLY A 264 -6.45 -6.39 22.15
C GLY A 264 -5.80 -6.46 23.51
N GLN A 265 -5.64 -5.34 24.19
CA GLN A 265 -5.50 -5.39 25.65
C GLN A 265 -6.87 -5.78 26.19
N LYS A 266 -7.00 -7.03 26.63
CA LYS A 266 -8.12 -7.43 27.50
C LYS A 266 -8.05 -6.53 28.74
N LYS A 267 -9.06 -5.66 28.90
CA LYS A 267 -9.33 -4.99 30.17
C LYS A 267 -9.81 -6.00 31.20
#